data_d9552a9a5e7ac025c915ee270ea9ffbf
#
_entry.id   d9552a9a5e7ac025c915ee270ea9ffbf
#
_cell.length_a   1.000
_cell.length_b   1.000
_cell.length_c   1.000
_cell.angle_alpha   90.00
_cell.angle_beta   90.00
_cell.angle_gamma   90.00
#
_symmetry.space_group_name_H-M   'P 1'
#
loop_
_entity.id
_entity.type
_entity.pdbx_description
1 polymer ?
#
loop_
_entity_poly.entity_id
_entity_poly.type
_entity_poly.pdbx_seq_one_letter_code
_entity_poly.pdbx_strand_id
1 'polypeptide(L)'
;MQGGELHFALRPRPDYERGTDDAAAPHSLTRGEVVSIPYTTQNVSLFTEPLAVALATTTSGAEIRYTLDGSEPTETSALYAAPVPVDRSLTLKAKGFKPGAAPSRTLTLEAEEAVFRRGMPAETATHPGVAYSYYEGVFSCVNDIRKGKYVSSGTMPAPSIAQAPQEDHFAYVFTGLILIPERGVWEFMTKSDDGSVLTIGDRKVVDNDGSHASVMA
;
A
#
# COMPACT_ATOMS: atom_id res chain seq x y z
N MET A 1 -21.47 -3.07 23.03
CA MET A 1 -21.55 -1.79 22.27
C MET A 1 -23.01 -1.63 21.87
N GLN A 2 -23.69 -0.62 22.42
CA GLN A 2 -25.09 -0.33 22.11
C GLN A 2 -25.17 0.30 20.72
N GLY A 3 -25.99 -0.28 19.85
CA GLY A 3 -26.31 0.27 18.55
C GLY A 3 -27.13 1.57 18.71
N GLY A 4 -26.59 2.69 18.27
CA GLY A 4 -27.31 3.95 18.22
C GLY A 4 -28.32 3.94 17.07
N GLU A 5 -29.59 4.14 17.38
CA GLU A 5 -30.65 4.35 16.40
C GLU A 5 -30.52 5.77 15.81
N LEU A 6 -30.36 5.87 14.51
CA LEU A 6 -30.33 7.15 13.80
C LEU A 6 -31.77 7.55 13.45
N HIS A 7 -32.29 8.56 14.12
CA HIS A 7 -33.60 9.14 13.79
C HIS A 7 -33.44 10.28 12.76
N PHE A 8 -34.03 10.10 11.59
CA PHE A 8 -34.15 11.17 10.59
C PHE A 8 -35.52 11.83 10.73
N ALA A 9 -35.53 13.11 11.08
CA ALA A 9 -36.75 13.92 11.00
C ALA A 9 -36.77 14.63 9.62
N LEU A 10 -37.66 14.21 8.73
CA LEU A 10 -38.00 14.96 7.52
C LEU A 10 -38.87 16.14 7.90
N ARG A 11 -38.36 17.38 7.79
CA ARG A 11 -39.16 18.58 7.87
C ARG A 11 -39.74 18.89 6.49
N PRO A 12 -41.07 19.02 6.34
CA PRO A 12 -41.65 19.47 5.08
C PRO A 12 -41.19 20.89 4.77
N ARG A 13 -40.87 21.14 3.51
CA ARG A 13 -40.66 22.54 3.05
C ARG A 13 -41.96 23.31 3.16
N PRO A 14 -41.94 24.60 3.57
CA PRO A 14 -43.15 25.38 3.79
C PRO A 14 -43.98 25.70 2.55
N ASP A 15 -43.45 25.48 1.38
CA ASP A 15 -43.94 25.81 0.06
C ASP A 15 -44.46 24.64 -0.76
N TYR A 16 -44.55 23.44 -0.15
CA TYR A 16 -45.11 22.26 -0.81
C TYR A 16 -46.64 22.22 -0.56
N GLU A 17 -47.43 22.62 -1.56
CA GLU A 17 -48.87 22.40 -1.54
C GLU A 17 -49.14 20.89 -1.55
N ARG A 18 -49.74 20.41 -0.47
CA ARG A 18 -50.14 19.05 -0.32
C ARG A 18 -51.27 18.76 -1.33
N GLY A 19 -50.94 18.06 -2.43
CA GLY A 19 -51.97 17.44 -3.27
C GLY A 19 -52.88 16.55 -2.40
N THR A 20 -54.16 16.65 -2.65
CA THR A 20 -55.21 15.98 -1.89
C THR A 20 -55.34 14.49 -2.20
N ASP A 21 -54.26 13.79 -2.48
CA ASP A 21 -54.29 12.38 -2.72
C ASP A 21 -53.80 11.64 -1.47
N ASP A 22 -54.82 11.13 -0.82
CA ASP A 22 -54.91 10.03 0.12
C ASP A 22 -53.64 9.33 0.56
N ALA A 23 -53.51 9.29 1.90
CA ALA A 23 -52.95 8.22 2.69
C ALA A 23 -51.97 7.31 1.92
N ALA A 24 -50.84 7.90 1.51
CA ALA A 24 -49.69 7.08 1.22
C ALA A 24 -49.34 6.32 2.51
N ALA A 25 -49.49 5.01 2.45
CA ALA A 25 -49.03 4.10 3.49
C ALA A 25 -47.58 4.53 3.85
N PRO A 26 -47.18 4.46 5.14
CA PRO A 26 -45.83 4.81 5.52
C PRO A 26 -44.88 4.02 4.64
N HIS A 27 -44.11 4.71 3.80
CA HIS A 27 -43.06 4.09 3.03
C HIS A 27 -42.04 3.58 4.03
N SER A 28 -42.20 2.32 4.42
CA SER A 28 -41.20 1.58 5.15
C SER A 28 -39.98 1.51 4.22
N LEU A 29 -38.94 2.28 4.50
CA LEU A 29 -37.63 2.07 3.90
C LEU A 29 -37.09 0.76 4.46
N THR A 30 -37.51 -0.35 3.85
CA THR A 30 -36.92 -1.65 4.13
C THR A 30 -35.49 -1.57 3.62
N ARG A 31 -34.53 -1.44 4.53
CA ARG A 31 -33.12 -1.56 4.18
C ARG A 31 -32.90 -2.97 3.66
N GLY A 32 -32.77 -3.11 2.34
CA GLY A 32 -32.44 -4.41 1.75
C GLY A 32 -31.13 -4.95 2.35
N GLU A 33 -31.07 -6.26 2.51
CA GLU A 33 -29.84 -6.93 2.93
C GLU A 33 -28.74 -6.60 1.91
N VAL A 34 -27.56 -6.24 2.39
CA VAL A 34 -26.36 -6.03 1.56
C VAL A 34 -25.33 -7.06 1.98
N VAL A 35 -24.77 -7.78 1.01
CA VAL A 35 -23.75 -8.78 1.28
C VAL A 35 -22.47 -8.11 1.79
N SER A 36 -21.84 -8.68 2.81
CA SER A 36 -20.56 -8.23 3.35
C SER A 36 -19.45 -8.40 2.32
N ILE A 37 -18.51 -7.47 2.29
CA ILE A 37 -17.31 -7.55 1.45
C ILE A 37 -16.56 -8.85 1.80
N PRO A 38 -16.17 -9.68 0.83
CA PRO A 38 -15.25 -10.78 1.08
C PRO A 38 -13.95 -10.30 1.71
N TYR A 39 -13.32 -11.14 2.51
CA TYR A 39 -12.05 -10.82 3.16
C TYR A 39 -11.11 -12.02 3.18
N THR A 40 -9.84 -11.76 3.39
CA THR A 40 -8.79 -12.73 3.70
C THR A 40 -8.01 -12.27 4.92
N THR A 41 -7.47 -13.21 5.69
CA THR A 41 -6.54 -12.93 6.79
C THR A 41 -5.08 -13.10 6.38
N GLN A 42 -4.84 -13.50 5.13
CA GLN A 42 -3.51 -13.73 4.61
C GLN A 42 -2.92 -12.44 4.03
N ASN A 43 -1.62 -12.22 4.25
CA ASN A 43 -0.88 -11.21 3.50
C ASN A 43 -0.54 -11.77 2.12
N VAL A 44 -1.09 -11.17 1.07
CA VAL A 44 -0.88 -11.60 -0.32
C VAL A 44 -0.14 -10.58 -1.17
N SER A 45 0.23 -9.43 -0.59
CA SER A 45 0.81 -8.30 -1.35
C SER A 45 2.16 -8.65 -1.99
N LEU A 46 2.97 -9.46 -1.32
CA LEU A 46 4.27 -9.90 -1.84
C LEU A 46 4.53 -11.33 -1.38
N PHE A 47 4.89 -12.22 -2.32
CA PHE A 47 5.14 -13.63 -2.01
C PHE A 47 6.38 -14.17 -2.73
N THR A 48 7.01 -15.17 -2.12
CA THR A 48 8.22 -15.83 -2.62
C THR A 48 7.98 -17.27 -3.07
N GLU A 49 6.86 -17.85 -2.62
CA GLU A 49 6.40 -19.19 -2.94
C GLU A 49 4.91 -19.14 -3.25
N PRO A 50 4.38 -20.02 -4.11
CA PRO A 50 2.95 -20.01 -4.44
C PRO A 50 2.05 -20.01 -3.21
N LEU A 51 1.01 -19.19 -3.25
CA LEU A 51 0.02 -19.04 -2.18
C LEU A 51 -1.28 -19.75 -2.53
N ALA A 52 -2.03 -20.14 -1.51
CA ALA A 52 -3.42 -20.57 -1.61
C ALA A 52 -4.29 -19.57 -0.82
N VAL A 53 -4.90 -18.62 -1.50
CA VAL A 53 -5.62 -17.50 -0.87
C VAL A 53 -7.01 -17.97 -0.43
N ALA A 54 -7.23 -18.00 0.88
CA ALA A 54 -8.53 -18.30 1.46
C ALA A 54 -9.38 -17.02 1.56
N LEU A 55 -10.61 -17.09 1.03
CA LEU A 55 -11.58 -16.01 1.09
C LEU A 55 -12.76 -16.41 2.01
N ALA A 56 -13.31 -15.45 2.71
CA ALA A 56 -14.47 -15.62 3.55
C ALA A 56 -15.42 -14.41 3.44
N THR A 57 -16.68 -14.59 3.84
CA THR A 57 -17.66 -13.52 4.02
C THR A 57 -18.47 -13.78 5.30
N THR A 58 -18.92 -12.72 5.95
CA THR A 58 -19.74 -12.82 7.16
C THR A 58 -21.23 -12.97 6.84
N THR A 59 -21.64 -12.79 5.59
CA THR A 59 -23.05 -12.96 5.20
C THR A 59 -23.38 -14.43 4.97
N SER A 60 -24.19 -14.99 5.82
CA SER A 60 -24.64 -16.39 5.72
C SER A 60 -25.40 -16.64 4.42
N GLY A 61 -25.03 -17.72 3.71
CA GLY A 61 -25.63 -18.11 2.44
C GLY A 61 -25.25 -17.23 1.24
N ALA A 62 -24.25 -16.35 1.39
CA ALA A 62 -23.69 -15.63 0.25
C ALA A 62 -22.63 -16.49 -0.47
N GLU A 63 -22.64 -16.42 -1.80
CA GLU A 63 -21.60 -16.97 -2.66
C GLU A 63 -20.52 -15.90 -2.91
N ILE A 64 -19.25 -16.30 -2.91
CA ILE A 64 -18.15 -15.44 -3.33
C ILE A 64 -17.79 -15.79 -4.78
N ARG A 65 -17.78 -14.78 -5.64
CA ARG A 65 -17.31 -14.86 -7.03
C ARG A 65 -16.01 -14.09 -7.16
N TYR A 66 -15.09 -14.56 -7.99
CA TYR A 66 -13.79 -13.92 -8.13
C TYR A 66 -13.26 -13.92 -9.57
N THR A 67 -12.27 -13.03 -9.81
CA THR A 67 -11.49 -12.93 -11.04
C THR A 67 -10.00 -12.84 -10.68
N LEU A 68 -9.10 -13.18 -11.63
CA LEU A 68 -7.64 -13.14 -11.43
C LEU A 68 -6.94 -12.17 -12.39
N ASP A 69 -7.71 -11.48 -13.21
CA ASP A 69 -7.24 -10.54 -14.23
C ASP A 69 -7.55 -9.08 -13.88
N GLY A 70 -8.05 -8.83 -12.65
CA GLY A 70 -8.45 -7.51 -12.20
C GLY A 70 -9.79 -7.02 -12.74
N SER A 71 -10.52 -7.82 -13.53
CA SER A 71 -11.87 -7.49 -13.96
C SER A 71 -12.85 -7.53 -12.79
N GLU A 72 -13.96 -6.78 -12.89
CA GLU A 72 -14.98 -6.76 -11.84
C GLU A 72 -15.74 -8.08 -11.80
N PRO A 73 -15.83 -8.79 -10.63
CA PRO A 73 -16.60 -10.03 -10.51
C PRO A 73 -18.08 -9.82 -10.70
N THR A 74 -18.70 -10.73 -11.47
CA THR A 74 -20.14 -10.82 -11.73
C THR A 74 -20.70 -12.13 -11.19
N GLU A 75 -22.00 -12.31 -11.24
CA GLU A 75 -22.67 -13.57 -10.85
C GLU A 75 -22.22 -14.77 -11.70
N THR A 76 -21.68 -14.53 -12.90
CA THR A 76 -21.18 -15.56 -13.81
C THR A 76 -19.66 -15.80 -13.68
N SER A 77 -18.95 -15.01 -12.88
CA SER A 77 -17.53 -15.21 -12.61
C SER A 77 -17.28 -16.50 -11.83
N ALA A 78 -16.02 -16.93 -11.73
CA ALA A 78 -15.66 -18.16 -11.02
C ALA A 78 -16.20 -18.18 -9.58
N LEU A 79 -16.80 -19.28 -9.19
CA LEU A 79 -17.30 -19.50 -7.83
C LEU A 79 -16.14 -19.90 -6.93
N TYR A 80 -16.01 -19.24 -5.79
CA TYR A 80 -15.07 -19.63 -4.76
C TYR A 80 -15.57 -20.88 -4.02
N ALA A 81 -14.91 -22.01 -4.23
CA ALA A 81 -15.20 -23.26 -3.57
C ALA A 81 -14.03 -23.82 -2.74
N ALA A 82 -12.81 -23.33 -3.02
CA ALA A 82 -11.58 -23.70 -2.33
C ALA A 82 -10.57 -22.55 -2.41
N PRO A 83 -9.52 -22.55 -1.58
CA PRO A 83 -8.48 -21.53 -1.66
C PRO A 83 -7.91 -21.33 -3.07
N VAL A 84 -7.85 -20.07 -3.50
CA VAL A 84 -7.45 -19.69 -4.86
C VAL A 84 -5.93 -19.80 -4.99
N PRO A 85 -5.40 -20.60 -5.94
CA PRO A 85 -3.97 -20.66 -6.15
C PRO A 85 -3.45 -19.36 -6.80
N VAL A 86 -2.37 -18.82 -6.24
CA VAL A 86 -1.66 -17.64 -6.74
C VAL A 86 -0.20 -18.01 -6.87
N ASP A 87 0.26 -18.19 -8.10
CA ASP A 87 1.60 -18.67 -8.47
C ASP A 87 2.41 -17.64 -9.30
N ARG A 88 1.85 -16.48 -9.54
CA ARG A 88 2.44 -15.36 -10.28
C ARG A 88 1.80 -14.04 -9.84
N SER A 89 2.42 -12.94 -10.21
CA SER A 89 1.83 -11.61 -10.00
C SER A 89 0.49 -11.48 -10.72
N LEU A 90 -0.55 -11.05 -9.99
CA LEU A 90 -1.90 -10.88 -10.50
C LEU A 90 -2.72 -9.95 -9.60
N THR A 91 -3.86 -9.49 -10.11
CA THR A 91 -4.88 -8.79 -9.34
C THR A 91 -6.07 -9.70 -9.13
N LEU A 92 -6.28 -10.18 -7.90
CA LEU A 92 -7.45 -10.92 -7.50
C LEU A 92 -8.54 -9.95 -7.06
N LYS A 93 -9.73 -10.03 -7.67
CA LYS A 93 -10.93 -9.35 -7.19
C LYS A 93 -11.97 -10.35 -6.74
N ALA A 94 -12.67 -10.05 -5.64
CA ALA A 94 -13.71 -10.92 -5.11
C ALA A 94 -14.93 -10.11 -4.67
N LYS A 95 -16.12 -10.66 -4.90
CA LYS A 95 -17.41 -10.02 -4.61
C LYS A 95 -18.41 -11.05 -4.11
N GLY A 96 -19.20 -10.67 -3.12
CA GLY A 96 -20.23 -11.53 -2.54
C GLY A 96 -21.59 -11.29 -3.20
N PHE A 97 -22.31 -12.39 -3.49
CA PHE A 97 -23.65 -12.39 -4.07
C PHE A 97 -24.57 -13.27 -3.23
N LYS A 98 -25.83 -12.85 -3.09
CA LYS A 98 -26.88 -13.62 -2.42
C LYS A 98 -28.23 -13.28 -3.04
N PRO A 99 -29.08 -14.26 -3.40
CA PRO A 99 -30.42 -13.98 -3.90
C PRO A 99 -31.23 -13.11 -2.94
N GLY A 100 -31.83 -12.05 -3.47
CA GLY A 100 -32.66 -11.12 -2.68
C GLY A 100 -31.87 -10.06 -1.88
N ALA A 101 -30.55 -10.05 -1.95
CA ALA A 101 -29.70 -9.05 -1.32
C ALA A 101 -28.93 -8.26 -2.38
N ALA A 102 -28.52 -7.03 -2.03
CA ALA A 102 -27.60 -6.27 -2.87
C ALA A 102 -26.19 -6.89 -2.80
N PRO A 103 -25.47 -7.00 -3.94
CA PRO A 103 -24.11 -7.51 -3.93
C PRO A 103 -23.18 -6.67 -3.04
N SER A 104 -22.11 -7.30 -2.55
CA SER A 104 -21.09 -6.58 -1.77
C SER A 104 -20.33 -5.56 -2.62
N ARG A 105 -19.55 -4.72 -1.95
CA ARG A 105 -18.40 -4.07 -2.61
C ARG A 105 -17.35 -5.12 -2.95
N THR A 106 -16.47 -4.77 -3.87
CA THR A 106 -15.38 -5.65 -4.32
C THR A 106 -14.19 -5.57 -3.38
N LEU A 107 -13.68 -6.73 -2.97
CA LEU A 107 -12.33 -6.87 -2.43
C LEU A 107 -11.35 -6.87 -3.60
N THR A 108 -10.27 -6.09 -3.50
CA THR A 108 -9.16 -6.11 -4.46
C THR A 108 -7.88 -6.46 -3.72
N LEU A 109 -7.17 -7.48 -4.21
CA LEU A 109 -5.89 -7.93 -3.69
C LEU A 109 -4.86 -7.88 -4.84
N GLU A 110 -3.85 -7.06 -4.66
CA GLU A 110 -2.68 -7.01 -5.54
C GLU A 110 -1.67 -8.03 -5.01
N ALA A 111 -1.39 -9.06 -5.80
CA ALA A 111 -0.42 -10.10 -5.47
C ALA A 111 0.81 -9.94 -6.37
N GLU A 112 1.97 -9.69 -5.78
CA GLU A 112 3.24 -9.54 -6.49
C GLU A 112 4.17 -10.70 -6.14
N GLU A 113 4.64 -11.42 -7.17
CA GLU A 113 5.69 -12.41 -7.01
C GLU A 113 7.03 -11.70 -6.84
N ALA A 114 7.74 -12.02 -5.77
CA ALA A 114 9.05 -11.45 -5.49
C ALA A 114 10.10 -11.88 -6.51
N VAL A 115 10.71 -10.93 -7.18
CA VAL A 115 11.83 -11.19 -8.09
C VAL A 115 13.12 -11.18 -7.30
N PHE A 116 13.71 -12.37 -7.09
CA PHE A 116 15.00 -12.48 -6.44
C PHE A 116 16.13 -11.98 -7.34
N ARG A 117 16.89 -11.02 -6.82
CA ARG A 117 18.12 -10.55 -7.47
C ARG A 117 19.34 -11.22 -6.88
N ARG A 118 20.27 -11.60 -7.74
CA ARG A 118 21.56 -12.13 -7.29
C ARG A 118 22.42 -10.97 -6.77
N GLY A 119 22.79 -11.03 -5.49
CA GLY A 119 23.77 -10.12 -4.90
C GLY A 119 25.20 -10.40 -5.38
N MET A 120 26.12 -9.52 -5.04
CA MET A 120 27.55 -9.76 -5.17
C MET A 120 28.02 -10.70 -4.05
N PRO A 121 29.10 -11.50 -4.28
CA PRO A 121 29.70 -12.28 -3.21
C PRO A 121 30.12 -11.40 -2.01
N ALA A 122 29.98 -11.90 -0.80
CA ALA A 122 30.30 -11.15 0.43
C ALA A 122 31.77 -10.72 0.49
N GLU A 123 32.67 -11.49 -0.06
CA GLU A 123 34.11 -11.19 -0.18
C GLU A 123 34.42 -9.98 -1.09
N THR A 124 33.43 -9.46 -1.81
CA THR A 124 33.59 -8.21 -2.57
C THR A 124 33.77 -6.99 -1.66
N ALA A 125 33.27 -7.07 -0.42
CA ALA A 125 33.47 -6.02 0.57
C ALA A 125 34.88 -6.07 1.16
N THR A 126 35.76 -5.18 0.74
CA THR A 126 37.16 -5.15 1.17
C THR A 126 37.42 -4.27 2.39
N HIS A 127 36.50 -3.37 2.70
CA HIS A 127 36.62 -2.42 3.81
C HIS A 127 35.24 -2.24 4.49
N PRO A 128 35.20 -2.12 5.83
CA PRO A 128 33.97 -1.84 6.54
C PRO A 128 33.54 -0.38 6.33
N GLY A 129 32.21 -0.16 6.39
CA GLY A 129 31.61 1.18 6.32
C GLY A 129 31.15 1.56 4.93
N VAL A 130 30.71 2.81 4.81
CA VAL A 130 30.19 3.41 3.59
C VAL A 130 30.99 4.63 3.21
N ALA A 131 31.24 4.80 1.92
CA ALA A 131 31.81 6.05 1.40
C ALA A 131 30.72 7.14 1.42
N TYR A 132 31.13 8.37 1.66
CA TYR A 132 30.25 9.53 1.55
C TYR A 132 30.85 10.63 0.70
N SER A 133 29.98 11.45 0.11
CA SER A 133 30.30 12.78 -0.42
C SER A 133 29.35 13.78 0.22
N TYR A 134 29.91 14.89 0.71
CA TYR A 134 29.19 15.97 1.37
C TYR A 134 29.14 17.20 0.47
N TYR A 135 27.94 17.77 0.37
CA TYR A 135 27.66 18.94 -0.47
C TYR A 135 26.94 20.00 0.37
N GLU A 136 27.23 21.28 0.08
CA GLU A 136 26.51 22.44 0.60
C GLU A 136 25.65 23.06 -0.50
N GLY A 137 24.44 23.47 -0.16
CA GLY A 137 23.50 24.11 -1.08
C GLY A 137 22.05 23.93 -0.66
N VAL A 138 21.16 24.64 -1.32
CA VAL A 138 19.71 24.46 -1.19
C VAL A 138 19.28 23.50 -2.29
N PHE A 139 18.63 22.40 -1.91
CA PHE A 139 18.23 21.35 -2.81
C PHE A 139 16.72 21.16 -2.76
N SER A 140 16.06 21.08 -3.92
CA SER A 140 14.63 20.78 -4.02
C SER A 140 14.33 19.29 -4.21
N CYS A 141 15.35 18.54 -4.61
CA CYS A 141 15.28 17.09 -4.78
C CYS A 141 16.67 16.48 -4.79
N VAL A 142 16.79 15.17 -4.62
CA VAL A 142 18.08 14.46 -4.59
C VAL A 142 18.88 14.58 -5.89
N ASN A 143 18.21 14.77 -7.03
CA ASN A 143 18.89 14.95 -8.31
C ASN A 143 19.67 16.27 -8.40
N ASP A 144 19.34 17.24 -7.56
CA ASP A 144 19.99 18.55 -7.53
C ASP A 144 21.27 18.56 -6.68
N ILE A 145 21.51 17.54 -5.86
CA ILE A 145 22.64 17.49 -4.92
C ILE A 145 23.97 17.76 -5.63
N ARG A 146 24.19 17.18 -6.81
CA ARG A 146 25.43 17.37 -7.58
C ARG A 146 25.61 18.75 -8.19
N LYS A 147 24.58 19.60 -8.14
CA LYS A 147 24.64 21.02 -8.55
C LYS A 147 25.17 21.91 -7.41
N GLY A 148 25.11 21.42 -6.17
CA GLY A 148 25.64 22.10 -4.99
C GLY A 148 27.17 22.12 -4.95
N LYS A 149 27.70 22.84 -3.99
CA LYS A 149 29.15 22.94 -3.73
C LYS A 149 29.62 21.63 -3.09
N TYR A 150 30.43 20.85 -3.80
CA TYR A 150 31.17 19.75 -3.20
C TYR A 150 32.16 20.28 -2.14
N VAL A 151 32.15 19.68 -0.96
CA VAL A 151 33.01 20.11 0.16
C VAL A 151 34.02 19.03 0.55
N SER A 152 33.55 17.80 0.78
CA SER A 152 34.38 16.71 1.26
C SER A 152 33.85 15.34 0.90
N SER A 153 34.72 14.34 1.04
CA SER A 153 34.33 12.93 1.00
C SER A 153 35.18 12.12 1.98
N GLY A 154 34.74 10.95 2.31
CA GLY A 154 35.45 10.06 3.21
C GLY A 154 34.69 8.73 3.36
N THR A 155 34.99 8.04 4.46
CA THR A 155 34.32 6.79 4.83
C THR A 155 33.84 6.91 6.27
N MET A 156 32.66 6.35 6.57
CA MET A 156 32.12 6.27 7.91
C MET A 156 31.50 4.89 8.17
N PRO A 157 31.37 4.46 9.44
CA PRO A 157 30.91 3.10 9.77
C PRO A 157 29.50 2.76 9.24
N ALA A 158 28.60 3.73 9.19
CA ALA A 158 27.24 3.61 8.69
C ALA A 158 26.75 4.96 8.19
N PRO A 159 25.74 5.03 7.29
CA PRO A 159 25.12 6.28 6.89
C PRO A 159 24.66 7.08 8.11
N SER A 160 25.13 8.32 8.24
CA SER A 160 24.77 9.21 9.34
C SER A 160 24.99 10.67 8.94
N ILE A 161 24.08 11.54 9.36
CA ILE A 161 24.20 12.99 9.23
C ILE A 161 24.60 13.67 10.55
N ALA A 162 24.80 12.91 11.63
CA ALA A 162 25.09 13.46 12.97
C ALA A 162 26.39 14.27 13.05
N GLN A 163 27.27 14.15 12.08
CA GLN A 163 28.53 14.89 12.00
C GLN A 163 28.52 15.96 10.90
N ALA A 164 27.32 16.35 10.42
CA ALA A 164 27.21 17.42 9.44
C ALA A 164 27.81 18.72 10.01
N PRO A 165 28.66 19.45 9.23
CA PRO A 165 29.25 20.69 9.70
C PRO A 165 28.23 21.82 9.94
N GLN A 166 27.05 21.72 9.40
CA GLN A 166 25.98 22.71 9.53
C GLN A 166 24.62 22.00 9.71
N GLU A 167 23.64 22.73 10.25
CA GLU A 167 22.31 22.20 10.56
C GLU A 167 21.42 22.10 9.32
N ASP A 168 21.56 23.04 8.38
CA ASP A 168 20.72 23.18 7.19
C ASP A 168 21.55 23.34 5.91
N HIS A 169 20.88 23.24 4.75
CA HIS A 169 21.43 23.50 3.43
C HIS A 169 22.63 22.61 3.07
N PHE A 170 22.51 21.33 3.37
CA PHE A 170 23.51 20.33 3.02
C PHE A 170 22.87 19.04 2.49
N ALA A 171 23.70 18.22 1.87
CA ALA A 171 23.32 16.87 1.46
C ALA A 171 24.49 15.90 1.56
N TYR A 172 24.18 14.65 1.85
CA TYR A 172 25.09 13.53 1.76
C TYR A 172 24.68 12.57 0.63
N VAL A 173 25.69 12.07 -0.08
CA VAL A 173 25.54 10.92 -0.97
C VAL A 173 26.36 9.78 -0.37
N PHE A 174 25.68 8.71 0.04
CA PHE A 174 26.33 7.52 0.57
C PHE A 174 26.44 6.45 -0.50
N THR A 175 27.54 5.71 -0.52
CA THR A 175 27.75 4.57 -1.42
C THR A 175 28.44 3.45 -0.66
N GLY A 176 27.94 2.24 -0.76
CA GLY A 176 28.51 1.10 -0.05
C GLY A 176 27.81 -0.19 -0.41
N LEU A 177 28.11 -1.24 0.34
CA LEU A 177 27.48 -2.53 0.23
C LEU A 177 26.64 -2.81 1.48
N ILE A 178 25.51 -3.41 1.28
CA ILE A 178 24.65 -3.88 2.36
C ILE A 178 24.72 -5.41 2.43
N LEU A 179 25.01 -5.95 3.59
CA LEU A 179 24.98 -7.38 3.82
C LEU A 179 23.54 -7.84 4.04
N ILE A 180 23.06 -8.69 3.15
CA ILE A 180 21.79 -9.38 3.31
C ILE A 180 22.08 -10.73 3.96
N PRO A 181 21.67 -10.99 5.21
CA PRO A 181 22.09 -12.17 5.97
C PRO A 181 21.51 -13.47 5.43
N GLU A 182 20.33 -13.41 4.83
CA GLU A 182 19.66 -14.60 4.26
C GLU A 182 18.80 -14.22 3.05
N ARG A 183 18.50 -15.20 2.22
CA ARG A 183 17.56 -15.01 1.11
C ARG A 183 16.16 -14.74 1.66
N GLY A 184 15.53 -13.66 1.21
CA GLY A 184 14.20 -13.27 1.68
C GLY A 184 13.75 -11.97 1.05
N VAL A 185 12.59 -11.50 1.49
CA VAL A 185 12.06 -10.17 1.21
C VAL A 185 12.47 -9.24 2.34
N TRP A 186 13.07 -8.14 1.99
CA TRP A 186 13.55 -7.13 2.93
C TRP A 186 12.88 -5.81 2.65
N GLU A 187 12.35 -5.19 3.69
CA GLU A 187 11.81 -3.86 3.66
C GLU A 187 12.90 -2.86 4.05
N PHE A 188 12.99 -1.77 3.31
CA PHE A 188 13.92 -0.67 3.56
C PHE A 188 13.13 0.59 3.80
N MET A 189 13.53 1.34 4.79
CA MET A 189 12.93 2.62 5.15
C MET A 189 14.01 3.69 5.28
N THR A 190 13.66 4.92 4.92
CA THR A 190 14.46 6.11 5.23
C THR A 190 13.64 7.09 6.05
N LYS A 191 14.30 7.81 6.95
CA LYS A 191 13.70 8.95 7.65
C LYS A 191 14.56 10.16 7.38
N SER A 192 13.99 11.18 6.80
CA SER A 192 14.68 12.42 6.47
C SER A 192 13.81 13.65 6.71
N ASP A 193 14.45 14.74 7.00
CA ASP A 193 13.95 16.11 6.89
C ASP A 193 14.60 16.69 5.66
N ASP A 194 13.75 17.15 4.76
CA ASP A 194 13.79 17.11 3.33
C ASP A 194 14.01 15.69 2.76
N GLY A 195 14.30 15.58 1.47
CA GLY A 195 14.20 14.35 0.71
C GLY A 195 15.30 13.32 0.96
N SER A 196 14.96 12.07 0.76
CA SER A 196 15.94 10.98 0.67
C SER A 196 15.51 9.92 -0.33
N VAL A 197 16.50 9.29 -0.95
CA VAL A 197 16.28 8.18 -1.89
C VAL A 197 17.27 7.06 -1.57
N LEU A 198 16.78 5.83 -1.53
CA LEU A 198 17.63 4.64 -1.47
C LEU A 198 17.55 3.86 -2.77
N THR A 199 18.72 3.60 -3.36
CA THR A 199 18.85 2.74 -4.54
C THR A 199 19.70 1.54 -4.20
N ILE A 200 19.24 0.34 -4.52
CA ILE A 200 19.98 -0.92 -4.37
C ILE A 200 20.15 -1.53 -5.76
N GLY A 201 21.40 -1.64 -6.19
CA GLY A 201 21.72 -2.00 -7.57
C GLY A 201 21.24 -0.91 -8.53
N ASP A 202 20.33 -1.28 -9.42
CA ASP A 202 19.70 -0.39 -10.42
C ASP A 202 18.27 0.05 -10.04
N ARG A 203 17.78 -0.35 -8.87
CA ARG A 203 16.40 -0.12 -8.44
C ARG A 203 16.33 0.91 -7.32
N LYS A 204 15.50 1.94 -7.47
CA LYS A 204 15.05 2.79 -6.39
C LYS A 204 14.10 1.97 -5.50
N VAL A 205 14.48 1.72 -4.25
CA VAL A 205 13.71 0.92 -3.27
C VAL A 205 13.00 1.79 -2.24
N VAL A 206 13.50 3.00 -1.98
CA VAL A 206 12.78 4.02 -1.21
C VAL A 206 12.82 5.33 -1.99
N ASP A 207 11.68 5.96 -2.13
CA ASP A 207 11.50 7.28 -2.72
C ASP A 207 10.79 8.18 -1.73
N ASN A 208 11.56 8.94 -0.99
CA ASN A 208 11.13 9.97 -0.06
C ASN A 208 11.71 11.32 -0.49
N ASP A 209 11.71 11.58 -1.82
CA ASP A 209 12.30 12.79 -2.40
C ASP A 209 11.36 13.98 -2.26
N GLY A 210 11.94 15.17 -2.26
CA GLY A 210 11.24 16.45 -2.19
C GLY A 210 11.42 17.19 -0.88
N SER A 211 10.79 18.35 -0.77
CA SER A 211 10.87 19.20 0.42
C SER A 211 9.67 18.91 1.33
N HIS A 212 9.93 18.43 2.52
CA HIS A 212 8.93 18.06 3.54
C HIS A 212 9.56 18.04 4.94
N ALA A 213 8.72 18.16 5.96
CA ALA A 213 9.15 17.93 7.34
C ALA A 213 9.60 16.47 7.54
N SER A 214 10.30 16.21 8.65
CA SER A 214 10.83 14.87 8.96
C SER A 214 9.74 13.79 8.84
N VAL A 215 9.86 12.94 7.82
CA VAL A 215 8.94 11.84 7.52
C VAL A 215 9.70 10.55 7.24
N MET A 216 9.06 9.42 7.52
CA MET A 216 9.54 8.08 7.20
C MET A 216 8.82 7.57 5.96
N ALA A 217 9.54 7.01 5.01
CA ALA A 217 9.05 6.33 3.83
C ALA A 217 9.66 4.93 3.69
#